data_38b1bc8ed07d37038fe182bc82cb53f1
#
_entry.id   38b1bc8ed07d37038fe182bc82cb53f1
#
_cell.length_a   1.000
_cell.length_b   1.000
_cell.length_c   1.000
_cell.angle_alpha   90.00
_cell.angle_beta   90.00
_cell.angle_gamma   90.00
#
_symmetry.space_group_name_H-M   'P 1'
#
loop_
_entity.id
_entity.type
_entity.pdbx_description
1 polymer ?
#
loop_
_entity_poly.entity_id
_entity_poly.type
_entity_poly.pdbx_seq_one_letter_code
_entity_poly.pdbx_strand_id
1 'polypeptide(L)'
;VRLAKPVTATIGADEHIAIVGPNGSGKSLFVDTLIGKYPLREGALQYDFSPSATQTVYDNVKYIAFRDTYGAADANYYYQQRWNAHDQDEAPDVREMLGEIKDEQLKNELFDLFRIEPLLDKKIILLSSGELRKFQLTKTLLTAPRVLIMDNPFIGLDAPTRELLFSLLDRLTKMSSVQIILVLSMLDDIPSFITHVIPVDKMEVFPKMEREVYLDAFRSRDTVVPFDDLQQRIIDLPYNGNNYDADEVVKLNKVSIRYGDRTILKELDWTVHRGEKWALSGENGAGKSTLLSLVCADNPQSYACDISLFGRKRGTGESIWEIKKHIGYVSPEMHRAYLKNLPAIEIVASGLHDSIGLYRRPQPEQMDICEWWMDVFGIAALKDKAFLQLSSGEQRLALLARAFVKDPELLILDEPLHGLDTYNRRRVKKVIEAFCQRKDKTMIMVTHYESELP
;
A
#
# COMPACT_ATOMS: atom_id res chain seq x y z
N VAL A 1 -17.77 -16.09 -8.66
CA VAL A 1 -17.13 -15.01 -9.46
C VAL A 1 -16.68 -15.64 -10.77
N ARG A 2 -16.79 -14.95 -11.89
CA ARG A 2 -16.35 -15.42 -13.22
C ARG A 2 -15.86 -14.24 -14.05
N LEU A 3 -15.01 -14.53 -15.04
CA LEU A 3 -14.65 -13.57 -16.08
C LEU A 3 -15.89 -13.25 -16.94
N ALA A 4 -15.94 -12.03 -17.47
CA ALA A 4 -17.09 -11.54 -18.25
C ALA A 4 -17.26 -12.26 -19.58
N LYS A 5 -16.14 -12.67 -20.21
CA LYS A 5 -16.10 -13.37 -21.51
C LYS A 5 -15.15 -14.57 -21.44
N PRO A 6 -15.33 -15.57 -22.31
CA PRO A 6 -14.34 -16.61 -22.52
C PRO A 6 -13.00 -16.00 -22.95
N VAL A 7 -11.91 -16.59 -22.50
CA VAL A 7 -10.54 -16.14 -22.77
C VAL A 7 -9.80 -17.20 -23.54
N THR A 8 -9.13 -16.81 -24.62
CA THR A 8 -8.12 -17.61 -25.29
C THR A 8 -6.82 -16.81 -25.30
N ALA A 9 -5.81 -17.30 -24.61
CA ALA A 9 -4.52 -16.64 -24.55
C ALA A 9 -3.42 -17.69 -24.57
N THR A 10 -2.34 -17.40 -25.27
CA THR A 10 -1.12 -18.22 -25.30
C THR A 10 0.05 -17.38 -24.83
N ILE A 11 0.82 -17.89 -23.87
CA ILE A 11 2.03 -17.26 -23.34
C ILE A 11 3.21 -18.15 -23.77
N GLY A 12 4.09 -17.62 -24.61
CA GLY A 12 5.28 -18.33 -25.09
C GLY A 12 6.39 -18.38 -24.02
N ALA A 13 7.31 -19.32 -24.16
CA ALA A 13 8.38 -19.55 -23.19
C ALA A 13 9.35 -18.36 -23.03
N ASP A 14 9.58 -17.62 -24.12
CA ASP A 14 10.50 -16.47 -24.15
C ASP A 14 9.79 -15.12 -23.90
N GLU A 15 8.52 -15.15 -23.53
CA GLU A 15 7.72 -13.94 -23.28
C GLU A 15 7.71 -13.60 -21.79
N HIS A 16 8.10 -12.39 -21.46
CA HIS A 16 7.83 -11.79 -20.15
C HIS A 16 6.58 -10.94 -20.23
N ILE A 17 5.60 -11.22 -19.37
CA ILE A 17 4.24 -10.68 -19.50
C ILE A 17 3.91 -9.71 -18.38
N ALA A 18 3.25 -8.59 -18.70
CA ALA A 18 2.55 -7.77 -17.73
C ALA A 18 1.02 -7.95 -17.90
N ILE A 19 0.34 -8.37 -16.83
CA ILE A 19 -1.12 -8.37 -16.72
C ILE A 19 -1.51 -7.05 -16.07
N VAL A 20 -2.14 -6.15 -16.83
CA VAL A 20 -2.33 -4.75 -16.44
C VAL A 20 -3.82 -4.39 -16.42
N GLY A 21 -4.23 -3.61 -15.45
CA GLY A 21 -5.60 -3.10 -15.36
C GLY A 21 -5.92 -2.41 -14.04
N PRO A 22 -7.07 -1.73 -13.96
CA PRO A 22 -7.48 -1.05 -12.73
C PRO A 22 -7.65 -2.00 -11.55
N ASN A 23 -7.71 -1.44 -10.35
CA ASN A 23 -8.06 -2.21 -9.17
C ASN A 23 -9.48 -2.78 -9.30
N GLY A 24 -9.66 -4.04 -8.87
CA GLY A 24 -10.95 -4.72 -9.03
C GLY A 24 -11.28 -5.22 -10.46
N SER A 25 -10.40 -5.03 -11.45
CA SER A 25 -10.65 -5.42 -12.85
C SER A 25 -10.71 -6.92 -13.12
N GLY A 26 -10.26 -7.77 -12.17
CA GLY A 26 -10.25 -9.23 -12.33
C GLY A 26 -8.88 -9.85 -12.59
N LYS A 27 -7.78 -9.07 -12.51
CA LYS A 27 -6.39 -9.56 -12.70
C LYS A 27 -6.07 -10.78 -11.85
N SER A 28 -6.31 -10.69 -10.54
CA SER A 28 -6.02 -11.80 -9.61
C SER A 28 -6.87 -13.03 -9.92
N LEU A 29 -8.14 -12.85 -10.34
CA LEU A 29 -8.97 -13.97 -10.78
C LEU A 29 -8.41 -14.64 -12.04
N PHE A 30 -7.92 -13.85 -12.98
CA PHE A 30 -7.27 -14.38 -14.20
C PHE A 30 -6.00 -15.16 -13.85
N VAL A 31 -5.15 -14.61 -12.97
CA VAL A 31 -3.95 -15.31 -12.49
C VAL A 31 -4.30 -16.58 -11.72
N ASP A 32 -5.26 -16.53 -10.80
CA ASP A 32 -5.73 -17.70 -10.06
C ASP A 32 -6.26 -18.80 -11.01
N THR A 33 -6.85 -18.38 -12.16
CA THR A 33 -7.25 -19.30 -13.21
C THR A 33 -6.04 -19.89 -13.93
N LEU A 34 -5.05 -19.06 -14.30
CA LEU A 34 -3.83 -19.51 -14.97
C LEU A 34 -3.01 -20.53 -14.14
N ILE A 35 -3.02 -20.40 -12.83
CA ILE A 35 -2.34 -21.35 -11.93
C ILE A 35 -3.20 -22.55 -11.52
N GLY A 36 -4.41 -22.66 -12.08
CA GLY A 36 -5.31 -23.80 -11.82
C GLY A 36 -5.94 -23.83 -10.43
N LYS A 37 -6.01 -22.70 -9.72
CA LYS A 37 -6.59 -22.61 -8.38
C LYS A 37 -8.10 -22.83 -8.36
N TYR A 38 -8.77 -22.52 -9.48
CA TYR A 38 -10.21 -22.72 -9.63
C TYR A 38 -10.52 -23.66 -10.80
N PRO A 39 -11.51 -24.56 -10.65
CA PRO A 39 -11.94 -25.40 -11.75
C PRO A 39 -12.57 -24.57 -12.87
N LEU A 40 -12.21 -24.87 -14.10
CA LEU A 40 -12.84 -24.28 -15.27
C LEU A 40 -14.24 -24.88 -15.49
N ARG A 41 -15.19 -24.05 -15.91
CA ARG A 41 -16.52 -24.53 -16.35
C ARG A 41 -16.47 -25.08 -17.77
N GLU A 42 -15.70 -24.42 -18.63
CA GLU A 42 -15.52 -24.76 -20.04
C GLU A 42 -14.08 -24.43 -20.45
N GLY A 43 -13.55 -25.13 -21.45
CA GLY A 43 -12.19 -24.96 -21.93
C GLY A 43 -11.18 -25.84 -21.19
N ALA A 44 -9.90 -25.63 -21.50
CA ALA A 44 -8.78 -26.34 -20.89
C ALA A 44 -7.58 -25.42 -20.71
N LEU A 45 -6.80 -25.69 -19.67
CA LEU A 45 -5.47 -25.14 -19.49
C LEU A 45 -4.45 -26.16 -19.97
N GLN A 46 -3.53 -25.72 -20.81
CA GLN A 46 -2.43 -26.54 -21.30
C GLN A 46 -1.13 -25.89 -20.86
N TYR A 47 -0.24 -26.69 -20.30
CA TYR A 47 1.06 -26.24 -19.83
C TYR A 47 2.18 -27.03 -20.51
N ASP A 48 3.21 -26.35 -20.89
CA ASP A 48 4.47 -26.92 -21.30
C ASP A 48 5.61 -26.25 -20.52
N PHE A 49 6.15 -26.98 -19.58
CA PHE A 49 7.27 -26.50 -18.75
C PHE A 49 8.62 -27.07 -19.19
N SER A 50 8.72 -27.53 -20.44
CA SER A 50 10.00 -28.02 -20.98
C SER A 50 11.12 -26.99 -20.79
N PRO A 51 12.35 -27.40 -20.42
CA PRO A 51 12.85 -28.76 -20.20
C PRO A 51 12.72 -29.26 -18.74
N SER A 52 11.75 -28.75 -17.93
CA SER A 52 11.55 -29.23 -16.55
C SER A 52 11.23 -30.72 -16.51
N ALA A 53 11.80 -31.43 -15.54
CA ALA A 53 11.51 -32.84 -15.32
C ALA A 53 10.07 -33.09 -14.86
N THR A 54 9.44 -32.09 -14.25
CA THR A 54 8.05 -32.13 -13.80
C THR A 54 7.17 -31.22 -14.64
N GLN A 55 5.94 -31.65 -14.95
CA GLN A 55 4.99 -30.85 -15.72
C GLN A 55 3.82 -30.35 -14.85
N THR A 56 4.03 -30.27 -13.53
CA THR A 56 3.03 -29.75 -12.61
C THR A 56 3.15 -28.23 -12.43
N VAL A 57 2.02 -27.54 -12.31
CA VAL A 57 2.00 -26.10 -11.99
C VAL A 57 2.65 -25.85 -10.63
N TYR A 58 2.42 -26.73 -9.66
CA TYR A 58 2.96 -26.58 -8.31
C TYR A 58 4.49 -26.50 -8.27
N ASP A 59 5.18 -27.30 -9.05
CA ASP A 59 6.64 -27.33 -9.09
C ASP A 59 7.22 -26.18 -9.93
N ASN A 60 6.56 -25.82 -11.02
CA ASN A 60 7.11 -24.92 -12.03
C ASN A 60 6.65 -23.47 -11.89
N VAL A 61 5.49 -23.19 -11.29
CA VAL A 61 4.95 -21.85 -11.17
C VAL A 61 4.97 -21.41 -9.71
N LYS A 62 5.60 -20.28 -9.44
CA LYS A 62 5.54 -19.64 -8.12
C LYS A 62 4.87 -18.29 -8.21
N TYR A 63 3.96 -18.05 -7.27
CA TYR A 63 3.21 -16.80 -7.16
C TYR A 63 3.60 -16.08 -5.88
N ILE A 64 4.00 -14.82 -6.02
CA ILE A 64 4.30 -13.92 -4.91
C ILE A 64 3.32 -12.76 -4.97
N ALA A 65 2.44 -12.66 -3.98
CA ALA A 65 1.69 -11.43 -3.75
C ALA A 65 2.51 -10.56 -2.78
N PHE A 66 3.04 -9.47 -3.30
CA PHE A 66 3.70 -8.49 -2.46
C PHE A 66 2.65 -7.63 -1.74
N ARG A 67 2.04 -8.24 -0.75
CA ARG A 67 1.39 -7.51 0.32
C ARG A 67 2.49 -7.24 1.34
N ASP A 68 2.49 -6.08 1.97
CA ASP A 68 3.43 -5.78 3.05
C ASP A 68 3.12 -6.65 4.29
N THR A 69 3.17 -7.96 4.12
CA THR A 69 2.85 -8.94 5.15
C THR A 69 4.03 -9.86 5.36
N TYR A 70 4.37 -10.09 6.63
CA TYR A 70 5.40 -11.05 7.04
C TYR A 70 4.85 -12.48 7.13
N GLY A 71 3.65 -12.73 6.58
CA GLY A 71 2.97 -14.02 6.61
C GLY A 71 2.33 -14.33 7.97
N ALA A 72 2.47 -15.55 8.46
CA ALA A 72 1.90 -15.97 9.74
C ALA A 72 2.46 -15.17 10.95
N ALA A 73 3.62 -14.54 10.80
CA ALA A 73 4.22 -13.70 11.84
C ALA A 73 3.46 -12.38 12.04
N ASP A 74 2.74 -11.88 11.02
CA ASP A 74 2.04 -10.59 11.11
C ASP A 74 0.95 -10.55 12.19
N ALA A 75 0.19 -11.65 12.34
CA ALA A 75 -0.93 -11.69 13.26
C ALA A 75 -0.51 -11.61 14.74
N ASN A 76 0.67 -12.14 15.05
CA ASN A 76 1.15 -12.27 16.43
C ASN A 76 2.05 -11.10 16.87
N TYR A 77 2.77 -10.47 15.93
CA TYR A 77 3.84 -9.52 16.26
C TYR A 77 3.51 -8.06 15.95
N TYR A 78 2.55 -7.77 15.07
CA TYR A 78 2.38 -6.42 14.51
C TYR A 78 1.87 -5.37 15.51
N TYR A 79 0.92 -5.72 16.38
CA TYR A 79 0.37 -4.79 17.38
C TYR A 79 1.26 -4.60 18.62
N GLN A 80 2.02 -5.64 18.99
CA GLN A 80 2.89 -5.63 20.18
C GLN A 80 4.26 -5.00 19.89
N GLN A 81 4.77 -5.11 18.66
CA GLN A 81 6.12 -4.67 18.29
C GLN A 81 6.37 -3.17 18.34
N ARG A 82 5.35 -2.34 18.16
CA ARG A 82 5.56 -0.88 18.27
C ARG A 82 5.92 -0.45 19.69
N TRP A 83 5.61 -1.26 20.69
CA TRP A 83 5.61 -0.84 22.08
C TRP A 83 6.42 -1.72 23.05
N ASN A 84 6.71 -2.97 22.70
CA ASN A 84 7.44 -3.93 23.54
C ASN A 84 8.73 -4.39 22.85
N ALA A 85 9.87 -3.85 23.30
CA ALA A 85 11.19 -4.21 22.79
C ALA A 85 11.63 -5.65 23.15
N HIS A 86 10.89 -6.36 24.01
CA HIS A 86 11.27 -7.68 24.52
C HIS A 86 10.83 -8.85 23.65
N ASP A 87 9.83 -8.69 22.76
CA ASP A 87 9.32 -9.79 21.92
C ASP A 87 10.14 -9.97 20.60
N GLN A 88 11.19 -9.18 20.39
CA GLN A 88 12.03 -9.29 19.19
C GLN A 88 12.92 -10.52 19.17
N ASP A 89 13.23 -11.09 20.34
CA ASP A 89 14.16 -12.22 20.47
C ASP A 89 13.58 -13.53 19.93
N GLU A 90 12.26 -13.69 19.89
CA GLU A 90 11.58 -14.90 19.40
C GLU A 90 11.33 -14.90 17.88
N ALA A 91 11.51 -13.76 17.19
CA ALA A 91 11.32 -13.72 15.74
C ALA A 91 12.46 -14.46 15.02
N PRO A 92 12.16 -15.27 13.97
CA PRO A 92 13.18 -15.97 13.21
C PRO A 92 14.07 -14.96 12.45
N ASP A 93 15.34 -15.31 12.25
CA ASP A 93 16.20 -14.59 11.37
C ASP A 93 16.04 -15.03 9.89
N VAL A 94 16.63 -14.26 8.98
CA VAL A 94 16.56 -14.53 7.54
C VAL A 94 17.16 -15.90 7.21
N ARG A 95 18.24 -16.30 7.86
CA ARG A 95 18.92 -17.58 7.66
C ARG A 95 18.01 -18.76 8.01
N GLU A 96 17.36 -18.70 9.16
CA GLU A 96 16.39 -19.72 9.59
C GLU A 96 15.22 -19.83 8.61
N MET A 97 14.73 -18.69 8.12
CA MET A 97 13.61 -18.63 7.18
C MET A 97 13.94 -19.11 5.77
N LEU A 98 15.20 -19.05 5.34
CA LEU A 98 15.67 -19.62 4.06
C LEU A 98 15.71 -21.15 4.12
N GLY A 99 16.02 -21.73 5.30
CA GLY A 99 16.11 -23.17 5.50
C GLY A 99 17.32 -23.80 4.80
N GLU A 100 17.27 -25.15 4.62
CA GLU A 100 18.29 -25.87 3.89
C GLU A 100 18.23 -25.61 2.38
N ILE A 101 19.34 -25.19 1.82
CA ILE A 101 19.50 -24.90 0.38
C ILE A 101 20.28 -26.05 -0.24
N LYS A 102 19.68 -26.72 -1.21
CA LYS A 102 20.27 -27.91 -1.86
C LYS A 102 21.23 -27.57 -2.98
N ASP A 103 20.97 -26.48 -3.69
CA ASP A 103 21.78 -26.02 -4.83
C ASP A 103 22.66 -24.85 -4.39
N GLU A 104 23.92 -25.15 -4.05
CA GLU A 104 24.90 -24.15 -3.62
C GLU A 104 25.31 -23.18 -4.74
N GLN A 105 25.27 -23.63 -6.01
CA GLN A 105 25.61 -22.75 -7.12
C GLN A 105 24.51 -21.69 -7.30
N LEU A 106 23.26 -22.11 -7.40
CA LEU A 106 22.09 -21.21 -7.50
C LEU A 106 22.01 -20.28 -6.29
N LYS A 107 22.30 -20.79 -5.09
CA LYS A 107 22.35 -19.97 -3.87
C LYS A 107 23.37 -18.84 -4.01
N ASN A 108 24.61 -19.15 -4.40
CA ASN A 108 25.66 -18.15 -4.51
C ASN A 108 25.31 -17.08 -5.56
N GLU A 109 24.77 -17.49 -6.71
CA GLU A 109 24.31 -16.58 -7.76
C GLU A 109 23.21 -15.63 -7.27
N LEU A 110 22.19 -16.15 -6.55
CA LEU A 110 21.10 -15.35 -6.02
C LEU A 110 21.52 -14.46 -4.84
N PHE A 111 22.41 -14.96 -3.97
CA PHE A 111 22.91 -14.19 -2.83
C PHE A 111 23.74 -13.00 -3.31
N ASP A 112 24.58 -13.19 -4.33
CA ASP A 112 25.34 -12.11 -4.94
C ASP A 112 24.41 -11.11 -5.66
N LEU A 113 23.46 -11.62 -6.48
CA LEU A 113 22.51 -10.80 -7.22
C LEU A 113 21.68 -9.90 -6.29
N PHE A 114 21.09 -10.46 -5.23
CA PHE A 114 20.19 -9.74 -4.32
C PHE A 114 20.90 -9.15 -3.10
N ARG A 115 22.20 -9.42 -2.92
CA ARG A 115 23.01 -9.01 -1.76
C ARG A 115 22.36 -9.47 -0.46
N ILE A 116 22.14 -10.77 -0.32
CA ILE A 116 21.42 -11.36 0.82
C ILE A 116 22.32 -11.55 2.04
N GLU A 117 23.64 -11.78 1.86
CA GLU A 117 24.56 -12.08 2.96
C GLU A 117 24.49 -11.11 4.14
N PRO A 118 24.44 -9.77 3.94
CA PRO A 118 24.32 -8.82 5.06
C PRO A 118 22.99 -8.89 5.81
N LEU A 119 22.01 -9.61 5.27
CA LEU A 119 20.67 -9.72 5.83
C LEU A 119 20.48 -11.00 6.66
N LEU A 120 21.37 -11.99 6.50
CA LEU A 120 21.16 -13.35 7.04
C LEU A 120 20.93 -13.39 8.55
N ASP A 121 21.60 -12.55 9.30
CA ASP A 121 21.54 -12.50 10.75
C ASP A 121 20.54 -11.44 11.28
N LYS A 122 19.79 -10.78 10.36
CA LYS A 122 18.71 -9.87 10.73
C LYS A 122 17.44 -10.65 11.02
N LYS A 123 16.71 -10.22 12.04
CA LYS A 123 15.34 -10.70 12.28
C LYS A 123 14.44 -10.27 11.12
N ILE A 124 13.56 -11.18 10.65
CA ILE A 124 12.71 -10.93 9.48
C ILE A 124 11.81 -9.69 9.65
N ILE A 125 11.38 -9.45 10.87
CA ILE A 125 10.54 -8.30 11.25
C ILE A 125 11.26 -6.96 11.20
N LEU A 126 12.60 -6.96 11.18
CA LEU A 126 13.44 -5.78 11.11
C LEU A 126 13.87 -5.43 9.69
N LEU A 127 13.46 -6.21 8.70
CA LEU A 127 13.75 -5.93 7.30
C LEU A 127 12.93 -4.71 6.82
N SER A 128 13.59 -3.83 6.09
CA SER A 128 12.90 -2.80 5.31
C SER A 128 12.05 -3.45 4.20
N SER A 129 11.09 -2.71 3.64
CA SER A 129 10.24 -3.21 2.55
C SER A 129 11.07 -3.73 1.37
N GLY A 130 12.18 -3.05 1.01
CA GLY A 130 13.08 -3.49 -0.04
C GLY A 130 13.87 -4.76 0.31
N GLU A 131 14.38 -4.85 1.54
CA GLU A 131 15.09 -6.04 2.03
C GLU A 131 14.16 -7.24 2.11
N LEU A 132 12.92 -7.05 2.57
CA LEU A 132 11.91 -8.10 2.62
C LEU A 132 11.60 -8.65 1.22
N ARG A 133 11.50 -7.78 0.20
CA ARG A 133 11.28 -8.22 -1.19
C ARG A 133 12.45 -9.01 -1.75
N LYS A 134 13.68 -8.56 -1.51
CA LYS A 134 14.87 -9.31 -1.88
C LYS A 134 14.88 -10.70 -1.25
N PHE A 135 14.57 -10.78 0.03
CA PHE A 135 14.45 -12.05 0.74
C PHE A 135 13.35 -12.95 0.15
N GLN A 136 12.14 -12.43 -0.08
CA GLN A 136 11.02 -13.19 -0.65
C GLN A 136 11.34 -13.71 -2.06
N LEU A 137 11.97 -12.88 -2.90
CA LEU A 137 12.42 -13.27 -4.23
C LEU A 137 13.48 -14.36 -4.16
N THR A 138 14.52 -14.18 -3.34
CA THR A 138 15.59 -15.17 -3.18
C THR A 138 15.02 -16.50 -2.72
N LYS A 139 14.20 -16.50 -1.66
CA LYS A 139 13.57 -17.72 -1.12
C LYS A 139 12.74 -18.45 -2.19
N THR A 140 12.01 -17.71 -3.01
CA THR A 140 11.18 -18.30 -4.06
C THR A 140 12.04 -18.82 -5.20
N LEU A 141 13.05 -18.08 -5.64
CA LEU A 141 13.91 -18.45 -6.75
C LEU A 141 14.82 -19.65 -6.41
N LEU A 142 15.16 -19.86 -5.14
CA LEU A 142 15.85 -21.07 -4.68
C LEU A 142 15.06 -22.37 -4.93
N THR A 143 13.76 -22.28 -5.21
CA THR A 143 12.97 -23.43 -5.67
C THR A 143 13.10 -23.70 -7.17
N ALA A 144 13.93 -22.93 -7.89
CA ALA A 144 14.19 -23.02 -9.33
C ALA A 144 12.88 -23.07 -10.20
N PRO A 145 11.92 -22.13 -10.04
CA PRO A 145 10.69 -22.16 -10.81
C PRO A 145 10.96 -21.84 -12.28
N ARG A 146 10.10 -22.36 -13.18
CA ARG A 146 10.08 -21.98 -14.60
C ARG A 146 9.35 -20.67 -14.83
N VAL A 147 8.31 -20.41 -14.05
CA VAL A 147 7.49 -19.18 -14.13
C VAL A 147 7.38 -18.54 -12.74
N LEU A 148 7.72 -17.27 -12.67
CA LEU A 148 7.57 -16.45 -11.48
C LEU A 148 6.49 -15.38 -11.73
N ILE A 149 5.38 -15.49 -11.01
CA ILE A 149 4.29 -14.51 -11.06
C ILE A 149 4.43 -13.59 -9.86
N MET A 150 4.50 -12.29 -10.09
CA MET A 150 4.63 -11.27 -9.05
C MET A 150 3.46 -10.29 -9.11
N ASP A 151 2.68 -10.23 -8.03
CA ASP A 151 1.54 -9.32 -7.92
C ASP A 151 1.96 -8.02 -7.21
N ASN A 152 1.95 -6.93 -7.98
CA ASN A 152 2.32 -5.58 -7.55
C ASN A 152 3.68 -5.49 -6.81
N PRO A 153 4.80 -5.97 -7.41
CA PRO A 153 6.10 -6.06 -6.73
C PRO A 153 6.68 -4.69 -6.35
N PHE A 154 6.24 -3.61 -6.96
CA PHE A 154 6.79 -2.26 -6.78
C PHE A 154 6.05 -1.40 -5.76
N ILE A 155 4.95 -1.91 -5.20
CA ILE A 155 4.15 -1.21 -4.19
C ILE A 155 4.96 -0.97 -2.91
N GLY A 156 4.97 0.25 -2.34
CA GLY A 156 5.62 0.60 -1.08
C GLY A 156 7.15 0.66 -1.13
N LEU A 157 7.72 0.72 -2.32
CA LEU A 157 9.14 0.97 -2.51
C LEU A 157 9.38 2.45 -2.80
N ASP A 158 10.39 3.02 -2.14
CA ASP A 158 10.92 4.31 -2.53
C ASP A 158 11.56 4.26 -3.93
N ALA A 159 11.74 5.41 -4.56
CA ALA A 159 12.24 5.49 -5.94
C ALA A 159 13.59 4.76 -6.13
N PRO A 160 14.62 4.94 -5.27
CA PRO A 160 15.86 4.22 -5.41
C PRO A 160 15.72 2.69 -5.30
N THR A 161 14.90 2.21 -4.36
CA THR A 161 14.67 0.77 -4.16
C THR A 161 13.89 0.16 -5.33
N ARG A 162 12.94 0.91 -5.90
CA ARG A 162 12.18 0.50 -7.08
C ARG A 162 13.10 0.35 -8.31
N GLU A 163 13.93 1.34 -8.60
CA GLU A 163 14.91 1.28 -9.70
C GLU A 163 15.90 0.12 -9.51
N LEU A 164 16.33 -0.11 -8.27
CA LEU A 164 17.16 -1.26 -7.95
C LEU A 164 16.43 -2.56 -8.26
N LEU A 165 15.16 -2.71 -7.88
CA LEU A 165 14.38 -3.91 -8.17
C LEU A 165 14.17 -4.11 -9.67
N PHE A 166 13.91 -3.05 -10.45
CA PHE A 166 13.86 -3.13 -11.91
C PHE A 166 15.16 -3.68 -12.49
N SER A 167 16.31 -3.13 -12.07
CA SER A 167 17.62 -3.59 -12.50
C SER A 167 17.90 -5.05 -12.13
N LEU A 168 17.51 -5.48 -10.93
CA LEU A 168 17.67 -6.85 -10.48
C LEU A 168 16.80 -7.82 -11.28
N LEU A 169 15.57 -7.48 -11.58
CA LEU A 169 14.68 -8.31 -12.40
C LEU A 169 15.16 -8.38 -13.86
N ASP A 170 15.63 -7.27 -14.43
CA ASP A 170 16.24 -7.27 -15.78
C ASP A 170 17.49 -8.16 -15.84
N ARG A 171 18.34 -8.12 -14.82
CA ARG A 171 19.49 -9.03 -14.72
C ARG A 171 19.05 -10.48 -14.59
N LEU A 172 18.03 -10.76 -13.79
CA LEU A 172 17.49 -12.11 -13.61
C LEU A 172 16.99 -12.70 -14.94
N THR A 173 16.30 -11.92 -15.76
CA THR A 173 15.83 -12.39 -17.09
C THR A 173 16.96 -12.73 -18.06
N LYS A 174 18.13 -12.11 -17.88
CA LYS A 174 19.32 -12.36 -18.71
C LYS A 174 20.16 -13.53 -18.20
N MET A 175 20.14 -13.81 -16.91
CA MET A 175 20.96 -14.85 -16.27
C MET A 175 20.25 -16.20 -16.21
N SER A 176 18.95 -16.23 -16.19
CA SER A 176 18.17 -17.44 -15.97
C SER A 176 17.07 -17.62 -17.01
N SER A 177 16.57 -18.85 -17.15
CA SER A 177 15.43 -19.17 -18.02
C SER A 177 14.08 -18.99 -17.31
N VAL A 178 14.04 -18.23 -16.24
CA VAL A 178 12.79 -17.95 -15.50
C VAL A 178 11.94 -16.97 -16.29
N GLN A 179 10.73 -17.38 -16.64
CA GLN A 179 9.74 -16.49 -17.21
C GLN A 179 9.09 -15.62 -16.11
N ILE A 180 9.02 -14.32 -16.34
CA ILE A 180 8.44 -13.38 -15.40
C ILE A 180 7.06 -12.93 -15.87
N ILE A 181 6.06 -13.03 -15.00
CA ILE A 181 4.73 -12.47 -15.19
C ILE A 181 4.48 -11.46 -14.07
N LEU A 182 4.26 -10.20 -14.44
CA LEU A 182 3.93 -9.12 -13.52
C LEU A 182 2.44 -8.84 -13.54
N VAL A 183 1.82 -8.70 -12.38
CA VAL A 183 0.45 -8.22 -12.25
C VAL A 183 0.51 -6.79 -11.74
N LEU A 184 0.08 -5.82 -12.56
CA LEU A 184 0.31 -4.41 -12.29
C LEU A 184 -1.00 -3.61 -12.37
N SER A 185 -1.10 -2.59 -11.54
CA SER A 185 -2.22 -1.64 -11.55
C SER A 185 -1.83 -0.27 -12.14
N MET A 186 -0.55 -0.06 -12.41
CA MET A 186 -0.01 1.18 -12.95
C MET A 186 0.85 0.93 -14.18
N LEU A 187 0.81 1.87 -15.12
CA LEU A 187 1.60 1.82 -16.36
C LEU A 187 3.07 2.08 -16.14
N ASP A 188 3.39 3.02 -15.27
CA ASP A 188 4.76 3.39 -14.95
C ASP A 188 5.54 2.25 -14.29
N ASP A 189 4.82 1.21 -13.87
CA ASP A 189 5.38 0.01 -13.29
C ASP A 189 5.74 -1.09 -14.32
N ILE A 190 5.54 -0.86 -15.63
CA ILE A 190 5.85 -1.84 -16.67
C ILE A 190 7.34 -1.74 -17.07
N PRO A 191 8.22 -2.64 -16.59
CA PRO A 191 9.65 -2.59 -16.90
C PRO A 191 9.93 -2.81 -18.38
N SER A 192 11.12 -2.39 -18.82
CA SER A 192 11.57 -2.52 -20.22
C SER A 192 11.77 -3.97 -20.68
N PHE A 193 12.06 -4.89 -19.77
CA PHE A 193 12.23 -6.31 -20.09
C PHE A 193 10.90 -7.04 -20.38
N ILE A 194 9.75 -6.44 -20.04
CA ILE A 194 8.44 -7.00 -20.40
C ILE A 194 8.27 -6.92 -21.91
N THR A 195 7.92 -8.04 -22.51
CA THR A 195 7.74 -8.17 -23.96
C THR A 195 6.31 -7.87 -24.39
N HIS A 196 5.33 -8.38 -23.64
CA HIS A 196 3.91 -8.29 -23.98
C HIS A 196 3.07 -7.89 -22.76
N VAL A 197 1.91 -7.32 -23.06
CA VAL A 197 0.90 -6.92 -22.08
C VAL A 197 -0.41 -7.61 -22.35
N ILE A 198 -1.06 -8.09 -21.28
CA ILE A 198 -2.43 -8.59 -21.29
C ILE A 198 -3.29 -7.61 -20.48
N PRO A 199 -4.09 -6.76 -21.13
CA PRO A 199 -4.97 -5.85 -20.42
C PRO A 199 -6.16 -6.59 -19.80
N VAL A 200 -6.58 -6.15 -18.60
CA VAL A 200 -7.76 -6.68 -17.91
C VAL A 200 -8.60 -5.51 -17.39
N ASP A 201 -9.87 -5.44 -17.82
CA ASP A 201 -10.79 -4.42 -17.33
C ASP A 201 -12.21 -4.99 -17.17
N LYS A 202 -12.92 -4.61 -16.11
CA LYS A 202 -14.31 -5.01 -15.83
C LYS A 202 -14.55 -6.53 -15.98
N MET A 203 -13.64 -7.34 -15.45
CA MET A 203 -13.65 -8.81 -15.50
C MET A 203 -13.49 -9.38 -16.91
N GLU A 204 -13.10 -8.58 -17.89
CA GLU A 204 -12.77 -8.99 -19.25
C GLU A 204 -11.25 -8.99 -19.44
N VAL A 205 -10.73 -10.06 -20.02
CA VAL A 205 -9.32 -10.19 -20.39
C VAL A 205 -9.21 -9.91 -21.87
N PHE A 206 -8.42 -8.92 -22.24
CA PHE A 206 -8.22 -8.52 -23.63
C PHE A 206 -7.07 -9.31 -24.28
N PRO A 207 -7.00 -9.32 -25.61
CA PRO A 207 -5.92 -9.98 -26.32
C PRO A 207 -4.54 -9.48 -25.91
N LYS A 208 -3.57 -10.41 -25.83
CA LYS A 208 -2.16 -10.09 -25.64
C LYS A 208 -1.65 -9.21 -26.76
N MET A 209 -0.88 -8.19 -26.45
CA MET A 209 -0.25 -7.27 -27.39
C MET A 209 1.19 -6.93 -26.98
N GLU A 210 2.00 -6.47 -27.92
CA GLU A 210 3.34 -6.01 -27.62
C GLU A 210 3.33 -4.83 -26.64
N ARG A 211 4.33 -4.76 -25.76
CA ARG A 211 4.47 -3.71 -24.74
C ARG A 211 4.39 -2.31 -25.32
N GLU A 212 5.15 -2.02 -26.38
CA GLU A 212 5.20 -0.69 -26.99
C GLU A 212 3.84 -0.28 -27.57
N VAL A 213 3.16 -1.20 -28.27
CA VAL A 213 1.80 -0.97 -28.81
C VAL A 213 0.81 -0.64 -27.69
N TYR A 214 0.91 -1.32 -26.55
CA TYR A 214 0.06 -1.03 -25.40
C TYR A 214 0.34 0.35 -24.81
N LEU A 215 1.61 0.71 -24.59
CA LEU A 215 2.00 1.98 -24.02
C LEU A 215 1.58 3.16 -24.89
N ASP A 216 1.73 3.06 -26.21
CA ASP A 216 1.33 4.12 -27.15
C ASP A 216 -0.18 4.29 -27.19
N ALA A 217 -0.93 3.18 -27.24
CA ALA A 217 -2.40 3.20 -27.20
C ALA A 217 -2.94 3.82 -25.92
N PHE A 218 -2.24 3.66 -24.81
CA PHE A 218 -2.67 4.19 -23.52
C PHE A 218 -2.28 5.65 -23.30
N ARG A 219 -1.10 6.07 -23.73
CA ARG A 219 -0.68 7.49 -23.70
C ARG A 219 -1.65 8.38 -24.46
N SER A 220 -2.29 7.82 -25.49
CA SER A 220 -3.30 8.52 -26.30
C SER A 220 -4.68 8.63 -25.62
N ARG A 221 -4.90 7.91 -24.51
CA ARG A 221 -6.15 7.95 -23.74
C ARG A 221 -5.97 8.84 -22.52
N ASP A 222 -6.02 10.16 -22.72
CA ASP A 222 -6.22 11.08 -21.59
C ASP A 222 -7.60 10.85 -20.99
N THR A 223 -7.65 10.07 -19.93
CA THR A 223 -8.87 9.85 -19.16
C THR A 223 -9.15 11.12 -18.33
N VAL A 224 -9.95 12.01 -18.90
CA VAL A 224 -10.51 13.15 -18.16
C VAL A 224 -11.40 12.60 -17.06
N VAL A 225 -11.01 12.81 -15.81
CA VAL A 225 -11.89 12.57 -14.67
C VAL A 225 -12.79 13.80 -14.55
N PRO A 226 -14.12 13.69 -14.80
CA PRO A 226 -15.02 14.82 -14.56
C PRO A 226 -15.09 15.05 -13.06
N PHE A 227 -14.50 16.15 -12.58
CA PHE A 227 -14.34 16.39 -11.15
C PHE A 227 -14.70 17.84 -10.73
N ASP A 228 -14.96 18.74 -11.67
CA ASP A 228 -15.09 20.17 -11.40
C ASP A 228 -16.21 20.50 -10.41
N ASP A 229 -17.41 19.90 -10.55
CA ASP A 229 -18.52 20.06 -9.62
C ASP A 229 -18.20 19.49 -8.23
N LEU A 230 -17.55 18.33 -8.18
CA LEU A 230 -17.22 17.66 -6.93
C LEU A 230 -16.12 18.41 -6.14
N GLN A 231 -15.16 19.00 -6.85
CA GLN A 231 -14.12 19.83 -6.25
C GLN A 231 -14.73 21.04 -5.53
N GLN A 232 -15.63 21.77 -6.22
CA GLN A 232 -16.30 22.91 -5.64
C GLN A 232 -17.16 22.52 -4.41
N ARG A 233 -17.84 21.40 -4.46
CA ARG A 233 -18.62 20.88 -3.30
C ARG A 233 -17.75 20.57 -2.09
N ILE A 234 -16.49 20.10 -2.28
CA ILE A 234 -15.55 19.88 -1.17
C ILE A 234 -15.07 21.23 -0.60
N ILE A 235 -14.76 22.19 -1.46
CA ILE A 235 -14.32 23.53 -1.04
C ILE A 235 -15.41 24.22 -0.23
N ASP A 236 -16.67 24.09 -0.67
CA ASP A 236 -17.83 24.76 -0.08
C ASP A 236 -18.43 23.99 1.12
N LEU A 237 -17.84 22.87 1.53
CA LEU A 237 -18.30 22.16 2.73
C LEU A 237 -18.34 23.13 3.92
N PRO A 238 -19.46 23.18 4.67
CA PRO A 238 -19.56 24.00 5.85
C PRO A 238 -18.46 23.62 6.83
N TYR A 239 -17.81 24.63 7.42
CA TYR A 239 -16.79 24.39 8.42
C TYR A 239 -17.44 23.93 9.73
N ASN A 240 -17.35 22.64 9.99
CA ASN A 240 -17.78 22.05 11.27
C ASN A 240 -16.66 22.21 12.31
N GLY A 241 -16.26 23.46 12.58
CA GLY A 241 -15.15 23.76 13.46
C GLY A 241 -15.36 23.23 14.88
N ASN A 242 -14.57 22.21 15.23
CA ASN A 242 -14.27 21.95 16.61
C ASN A 242 -13.34 23.09 17.06
N ASN A 243 -13.89 24.09 17.69
CA ASN A 243 -13.15 25.30 18.06
C ASN A 243 -11.97 24.96 18.97
N TYR A 244 -10.80 25.03 18.44
CA TYR A 244 -9.58 25.28 19.18
C TYR A 244 -9.02 26.62 18.71
N ASP A 245 -8.59 27.46 19.64
CA ASP A 245 -8.16 28.83 19.34
C ASP A 245 -6.67 28.94 18.98
N ALA A 246 -5.91 27.84 19.12
CA ALA A 246 -4.48 27.85 18.90
C ALA A 246 -4.13 27.94 17.40
N ASP A 247 -3.18 28.81 17.05
CA ASP A 247 -2.57 28.86 15.73
C ASP A 247 -1.58 27.70 15.52
N GLU A 248 -0.85 27.30 16.57
CA GLU A 248 0.07 26.17 16.55
C GLU A 248 -0.71 24.84 16.63
N VAL A 249 -0.78 24.12 15.51
CA VAL A 249 -1.45 22.80 15.42
C VAL A 249 -0.55 21.71 15.99
N VAL A 250 0.74 21.76 15.65
CA VAL A 250 1.78 20.85 16.17
C VAL A 250 2.98 21.68 16.60
N LYS A 251 3.50 21.39 17.78
CA LYS A 251 4.76 21.97 18.27
C LYS A 251 5.59 20.91 18.97
N LEU A 252 6.77 20.69 18.46
CA LEU A 252 7.81 19.83 19.02
C LEU A 252 9.00 20.68 19.42
N ASN A 253 9.46 20.56 20.66
CA ASN A 253 10.64 21.27 21.16
C ASN A 253 11.72 20.26 21.57
N LYS A 254 12.83 20.21 20.84
CA LYS A 254 14.00 19.34 21.06
C LYS A 254 13.61 17.86 21.32
N VAL A 255 12.65 17.37 20.56
CA VAL A 255 12.11 16.03 20.74
C VAL A 255 13.12 14.98 20.27
N SER A 256 13.42 14.03 21.14
CA SER A 256 14.28 12.90 20.83
C SER A 256 13.55 11.59 21.14
N ILE A 257 13.58 10.66 20.18
CA ILE A 257 12.95 9.33 20.30
C ILE A 257 14.00 8.26 20.10
N ARG A 258 14.02 7.30 21.01
CA ARG A 258 14.96 6.18 20.99
C ARG A 258 14.22 4.85 21.16
N TYR A 259 14.68 3.83 20.44
CA TYR A 259 14.26 2.44 20.62
C TYR A 259 15.51 1.60 20.87
N GLY A 260 15.68 1.11 22.09
CA GLY A 260 16.92 0.49 22.52
C GLY A 260 18.10 1.46 22.35
N ASP A 261 19.15 1.02 21.68
CA ASP A 261 20.33 1.83 21.41
C ASP A 261 20.20 2.74 20.17
N ARG A 262 19.14 2.57 19.38
CA ARG A 262 18.93 3.34 18.16
C ARG A 262 18.15 4.63 18.43
N THR A 263 18.77 5.77 18.12
CA THR A 263 18.09 7.07 18.09
C THR A 263 17.41 7.25 16.73
N ILE A 264 16.09 7.47 16.73
CA ILE A 264 15.29 7.68 15.52
C ILE A 264 15.10 9.16 15.24
N LEU A 265 14.73 9.93 16.26
CA LEU A 265 14.64 11.39 16.20
C LEU A 265 15.61 11.97 17.24
N LYS A 266 16.32 13.03 16.86
CA LYS A 266 17.31 13.67 17.71
C LYS A 266 17.09 15.17 17.74
N GLU A 267 16.75 15.70 18.93
CA GLU A 267 16.60 17.14 19.22
C GLU A 267 15.80 17.89 18.13
N LEU A 268 14.66 17.29 17.73
CA LEU A 268 13.83 17.85 16.66
C LEU A 268 12.99 19.02 17.18
N ASP A 269 13.17 20.18 16.57
CA ASP A 269 12.30 21.34 16.70
C ASP A 269 11.41 21.41 15.44
N TRP A 270 10.10 21.44 15.63
CA TRP A 270 9.15 21.54 14.51
C TRP A 270 7.85 22.17 14.96
N THR A 271 7.38 23.16 14.20
CA THR A 271 6.09 23.81 14.41
C THR A 271 5.29 23.80 13.13
N VAL A 272 4.02 23.43 13.24
CA VAL A 272 3.04 23.46 12.15
C VAL A 272 1.92 24.40 12.55
N HIS A 273 1.67 25.40 11.73
CA HIS A 273 0.61 26.38 11.95
C HIS A 273 -0.68 26.00 11.22
N ARG A 274 -1.78 26.54 11.69
CA ARG A 274 -3.10 26.37 11.08
C ARG A 274 -3.07 26.78 9.59
N GLY A 275 -3.63 25.93 8.74
CA GLY A 275 -3.71 26.19 7.32
C GLY A 275 -2.43 25.83 6.53
N GLU A 276 -1.34 25.44 7.18
CA GLU A 276 -0.13 24.99 6.49
C GLU A 276 -0.30 23.60 5.86
N LYS A 277 0.42 23.37 4.76
CA LYS A 277 0.48 22.11 4.03
C LYS A 277 1.94 21.67 3.97
N TRP A 278 2.23 20.57 4.66
CA TRP A 278 3.57 20.02 4.79
C TRP A 278 3.75 18.76 3.98
N ALA A 279 4.83 18.66 3.24
CA ALA A 279 5.30 17.44 2.61
C ALA A 279 6.48 16.88 3.42
N LEU A 280 6.36 15.65 3.90
CA LEU A 280 7.44 14.91 4.54
C LEU A 280 8.04 13.93 3.52
N SER A 281 9.29 14.10 3.16
CA SER A 281 10.05 13.22 2.30
C SER A 281 11.25 12.64 3.03
N GLY A 282 11.81 11.55 2.50
CA GLY A 282 12.98 10.89 3.06
C GLY A 282 12.97 9.40 2.78
N GLU A 283 14.12 8.75 2.94
CA GLU A 283 14.29 7.33 2.73
C GLU A 283 13.46 6.48 3.71
N ASN A 284 13.28 5.21 3.38
CA ASN A 284 12.65 4.26 4.30
C ASN A 284 13.53 4.12 5.56
N GLY A 285 12.89 4.17 6.72
CA GLY A 285 13.58 4.13 8.01
C GLY A 285 14.11 5.48 8.53
N ALA A 286 13.89 6.60 7.83
CA ALA A 286 14.30 7.94 8.26
C ALA A 286 13.52 8.48 9.49
N GLY A 287 12.53 7.75 10.00
CA GLY A 287 11.76 8.15 11.16
C GLY A 287 10.43 8.85 10.85
N LYS A 288 9.99 8.91 9.58
CA LYS A 288 8.72 9.56 9.18
C LYS A 288 7.52 9.02 9.96
N SER A 289 7.32 7.71 9.99
CA SER A 289 6.20 7.09 10.71
C SER A 289 6.31 7.30 12.23
N THR A 290 7.53 7.37 12.79
CA THR A 290 7.74 7.71 14.20
C THR A 290 7.29 9.15 14.47
N LEU A 291 7.66 10.09 13.61
CA LEU A 291 7.23 11.49 13.73
C LEU A 291 5.70 11.60 13.64
N LEU A 292 5.06 10.93 12.65
CA LEU A 292 3.60 10.93 12.54
C LEU A 292 2.92 10.32 13.77
N SER A 293 3.50 9.25 14.35
CA SER A 293 2.94 8.63 15.56
C SER A 293 2.93 9.56 16.78
N LEU A 294 3.87 10.51 16.86
CA LEU A 294 3.86 11.55 17.89
C LEU A 294 2.71 12.54 17.66
N VAL A 295 2.53 12.97 16.42
CA VAL A 295 1.45 13.90 16.03
C VAL A 295 0.07 13.28 16.18
N CYS A 296 -0.09 11.99 15.84
CA CYS A 296 -1.33 11.23 16.03
C CYS A 296 -1.61 10.88 17.51
N ALA A 297 -0.72 11.26 18.42
CA ALA A 297 -0.79 10.92 19.84
C ALA A 297 -0.80 9.40 20.12
N ASP A 298 -0.26 8.59 19.20
CA ASP A 298 -0.19 7.12 19.31
C ASP A 298 1.13 6.64 19.95
N ASN A 299 2.16 7.48 20.01
CA ASN A 299 3.45 7.13 20.57
C ASN A 299 3.50 7.39 22.07
N PRO A 300 3.69 6.37 22.93
CA PRO A 300 3.76 6.57 24.38
C PRO A 300 4.93 7.44 24.82
N GLN A 301 6.05 7.49 24.10
CA GLN A 301 7.17 8.38 24.40
C GLN A 301 6.79 9.87 24.29
N SER A 302 5.64 10.19 23.65
CA SER A 302 5.13 11.56 23.55
C SER A 302 4.90 12.22 24.91
N TYR A 303 4.60 11.43 25.95
CA TYR A 303 4.39 11.94 27.30
C TYR A 303 5.70 12.37 28.01
N ALA A 304 6.84 11.85 27.57
CA ALA A 304 8.16 12.22 28.09
C ALA A 304 8.81 13.36 27.28
N CYS A 305 8.19 13.81 26.22
CA CYS A 305 8.70 14.84 25.32
C CYS A 305 7.95 16.16 25.49
N ASP A 306 8.59 17.26 25.09
CA ASP A 306 7.93 18.58 25.04
C ASP A 306 7.17 18.73 23.72
N ILE A 307 5.93 18.25 23.72
CA ILE A 307 5.02 18.22 22.57
C ILE A 307 3.73 18.93 22.94
N SER A 308 3.27 19.83 22.07
CA SER A 308 1.94 20.42 22.13
C SER A 308 1.17 20.11 20.84
N LEU A 309 -0.08 19.71 20.98
CA LEU A 309 -1.00 19.44 19.87
C LEU A 309 -2.24 20.29 20.06
N PHE A 310 -2.62 21.03 19.02
CA PHE A 310 -3.76 21.96 19.05
C PHE A 310 -3.71 22.93 20.26
N GLY A 311 -2.50 23.44 20.54
CA GLY A 311 -2.24 24.37 21.65
C GLY A 311 -2.22 23.75 23.04
N ARG A 312 -2.42 22.42 23.19
CA ARG A 312 -2.37 21.72 24.49
C ARG A 312 -1.11 20.88 24.62
N LYS A 313 -0.39 21.07 25.72
CA LYS A 313 0.81 20.26 26.02
C LYS A 313 0.40 18.84 26.38
N ARG A 314 1.16 17.86 25.86
CA ARG A 314 0.96 16.44 26.17
C ARG A 314 1.25 16.16 27.66
N GLY A 315 0.41 15.32 28.27
CA GLY A 315 0.56 14.93 29.68
C GLY A 315 -0.03 15.91 30.70
N THR A 316 -0.86 16.87 30.26
CA THR A 316 -1.54 17.82 31.16
C THR A 316 -2.98 17.43 31.49
N GLY A 317 -3.36 16.15 31.28
CA GLY A 317 -4.68 15.62 31.61
C GLY A 317 -5.66 15.59 30.43
N GLU A 318 -5.17 15.86 29.21
CA GLU A 318 -5.95 15.73 27.98
C GLU A 318 -6.23 14.25 27.64
N SER A 319 -7.42 13.98 27.15
CA SER A 319 -7.75 12.68 26.57
C SER A 319 -7.16 12.53 25.17
N ILE A 320 -6.67 11.34 24.83
CA ILE A 320 -6.23 11.02 23.46
C ILE A 320 -7.37 11.24 22.44
N TRP A 321 -8.60 11.02 22.84
CA TRP A 321 -9.78 11.21 21.99
C TRP A 321 -10.09 12.69 21.71
N GLU A 322 -9.76 13.60 22.66
CA GLU A 322 -9.85 15.04 22.44
C GLU A 322 -8.88 15.53 21.36
N ILE A 323 -7.74 14.88 21.22
CA ILE A 323 -6.77 15.16 20.16
C ILE A 323 -7.22 14.52 18.84
N LYS A 324 -7.55 13.22 18.88
CA LYS A 324 -7.90 12.46 17.67
C LYS A 324 -9.13 12.97 16.96
N LYS A 325 -10.07 13.59 17.66
CA LYS A 325 -11.24 14.19 16.99
C LYS A 325 -10.88 15.24 15.94
N HIS A 326 -9.73 15.92 16.07
CA HIS A 326 -9.25 16.94 15.15
C HIS A 326 -8.43 16.37 13.99
N ILE A 327 -8.03 15.08 14.06
CA ILE A 327 -7.06 14.48 13.13
C ILE A 327 -7.75 13.45 12.24
N GLY A 328 -7.68 13.63 10.92
CA GLY A 328 -7.93 12.57 9.95
C GLY A 328 -6.61 11.87 9.62
N TYR A 329 -6.55 10.54 9.78
CA TYR A 329 -5.31 9.79 9.58
C TYR A 329 -5.52 8.56 8.70
N VAL A 330 -4.63 8.39 7.74
CA VAL A 330 -4.51 7.16 6.95
C VAL A 330 -3.04 6.81 6.74
N SER A 331 -2.72 5.52 6.86
CA SER A 331 -1.38 5.01 6.61
C SER A 331 -1.43 3.59 6.02
N PRO A 332 -0.34 3.09 5.41
CA PRO A 332 -0.22 1.70 5.01
C PRO A 332 -0.39 0.73 6.19
N GLU A 333 0.15 1.09 7.35
CA GLU A 333 0.01 0.28 8.57
C GLU A 333 -1.44 0.15 9.02
N MET A 334 -2.18 1.26 9.01
CA MET A 334 -3.60 1.24 9.33
C MET A 334 -4.38 0.32 8.38
N HIS A 335 -4.07 0.36 7.10
CA HIS A 335 -4.69 -0.51 6.11
C HIS A 335 -4.43 -2.00 6.42
N ARG A 336 -3.19 -2.36 6.75
CA ARG A 336 -2.85 -3.75 7.14
C ARG A 336 -3.54 -4.20 8.42
N ALA A 337 -3.63 -3.30 9.40
CA ALA A 337 -4.21 -3.59 10.70
C ALA A 337 -5.75 -3.63 10.69
N TYR A 338 -6.39 -3.13 9.64
CA TYR A 338 -7.85 -3.03 9.58
C TYR A 338 -8.49 -4.37 9.10
N LEU A 339 -8.63 -5.32 10.03
CA LEU A 339 -9.13 -6.68 9.76
C LEU A 339 -10.61 -6.86 10.10
N LYS A 340 -11.38 -5.78 10.22
CA LYS A 340 -12.82 -5.85 10.52
C LYS A 340 -13.64 -6.18 9.28
N ASN A 341 -14.41 -7.26 9.36
CA ASN A 341 -15.29 -7.68 8.26
C ASN A 341 -16.68 -7.01 8.38
N LEU A 342 -16.70 -5.69 8.26
CA LEU A 342 -17.90 -4.87 8.27
C LEU A 342 -18.20 -4.35 6.85
N PRO A 343 -19.45 -3.93 6.55
CA PRO A 343 -19.76 -3.20 5.33
C PRO A 343 -18.87 -1.97 5.15
N ALA A 344 -18.50 -1.64 3.92
CA ALA A 344 -17.60 -0.53 3.63
C ALA A 344 -18.09 0.81 4.23
N ILE A 345 -19.40 1.05 4.20
CA ILE A 345 -19.97 2.25 4.79
C ILE A 345 -19.76 2.33 6.31
N GLU A 346 -19.82 1.20 7.01
CA GLU A 346 -19.56 1.16 8.45
C GLU A 346 -18.08 1.40 8.78
N ILE A 347 -17.18 0.99 7.88
CA ILE A 347 -15.77 1.33 7.98
C ILE A 347 -15.58 2.85 7.87
N VAL A 348 -16.22 3.50 6.90
CA VAL A 348 -16.17 4.96 6.75
C VAL A 348 -16.78 5.64 7.99
N ALA A 349 -17.94 5.20 8.46
CA ALA A 349 -18.61 5.74 9.63
C ALA A 349 -17.79 5.61 10.93
N SER A 350 -16.95 4.58 11.05
CA SER A 350 -16.04 4.42 12.18
C SER A 350 -15.06 5.59 12.33
N GLY A 351 -14.80 6.33 11.25
CA GLY A 351 -13.98 7.54 11.23
C GLY A 351 -14.56 8.71 12.04
N LEU A 352 -15.86 8.76 12.21
CA LEU A 352 -16.53 9.78 13.05
C LEU A 352 -16.08 9.72 14.51
N HIS A 353 -15.64 8.54 14.97
CA HIS A 353 -15.23 8.28 16.35
C HIS A 353 -13.80 7.76 16.48
N ASP A 354 -13.01 7.72 15.40
CA ASP A 354 -11.64 7.18 15.33
C ASP A 354 -11.48 5.74 15.85
N SER A 355 -12.55 4.97 15.85
CA SER A 355 -12.53 3.58 16.31
C SER A 355 -12.14 2.61 15.19
N ILE A 356 -11.48 1.49 15.54
CA ILE A 356 -11.28 0.36 14.62
C ILE A 356 -12.51 -0.54 14.70
N GLY A 357 -13.45 -0.29 13.80
CA GLY A 357 -14.79 -0.87 13.80
C GLY A 357 -15.86 0.07 14.35
N LEU A 358 -17.11 -0.24 14.09
CA LEU A 358 -18.24 0.60 14.45
C LEU A 358 -18.85 0.12 15.77
N TYR A 359 -18.71 0.91 16.84
CA TYR A 359 -19.23 0.60 18.19
C TYR A 359 -20.42 1.47 18.61
N ARG A 360 -20.69 2.52 17.84
CA ARG A 360 -21.85 3.40 18.03
C ARG A 360 -22.60 3.49 16.72
N ARG A 361 -23.91 3.37 16.77
CA ARG A 361 -24.75 3.52 15.58
C ARG A 361 -24.78 4.99 15.16
N PRO A 362 -24.34 5.33 13.94
CA PRO A 362 -24.39 6.69 13.45
C PRO A 362 -25.84 7.17 13.30
N GLN A 363 -26.05 8.47 13.42
CA GLN A 363 -27.32 9.10 13.09
C GLN A 363 -27.54 9.08 11.57
N PRO A 364 -28.80 9.16 11.08
CA PRO A 364 -29.07 9.17 9.64
C PRO A 364 -28.27 10.22 8.87
N GLU A 365 -28.16 11.44 9.39
CA GLU A 365 -27.42 12.54 8.76
C GLU A 365 -25.93 12.25 8.68
N GLN A 366 -25.38 11.51 9.64
CA GLN A 366 -23.98 11.05 9.62
C GLN A 366 -23.76 9.96 8.56
N MET A 367 -24.76 9.12 8.33
CA MET A 367 -24.70 8.11 7.26
C MET A 367 -24.76 8.77 5.89
N ASP A 368 -25.55 9.82 5.70
CA ASP A 368 -25.59 10.59 4.44
C ASP A 368 -24.21 11.20 4.12
N ILE A 369 -23.51 11.73 5.14
CA ILE A 369 -22.16 12.24 5.01
C ILE A 369 -21.19 11.11 4.62
N CYS A 370 -21.33 9.92 5.21
CA CYS A 370 -20.51 8.77 4.86
C CYS A 370 -20.74 8.34 3.40
N GLU A 371 -22.00 8.25 2.96
CA GLU A 371 -22.32 7.91 1.57
C GLU A 371 -21.77 8.96 0.60
N TRP A 372 -21.87 10.24 0.95
CA TRP A 372 -21.34 11.32 0.15
C TRP A 372 -19.81 11.21 -0.01
N TRP A 373 -19.05 10.95 1.07
CA TRP A 373 -17.62 10.73 0.96
C TRP A 373 -17.28 9.47 0.17
N MET A 374 -18.06 8.42 0.27
CA MET A 374 -17.89 7.24 -0.58
C MET A 374 -18.10 7.57 -2.06
N ASP A 375 -19.07 8.44 -2.39
CA ASP A 375 -19.27 8.94 -3.76
C ASP A 375 -18.08 9.80 -4.22
N VAL A 376 -17.59 10.71 -3.38
CA VAL A 376 -16.38 11.51 -3.63
C VAL A 376 -15.20 10.63 -4.00
N PHE A 377 -15.00 9.51 -3.33
CA PHE A 377 -13.93 8.56 -3.62
C PHE A 377 -14.29 7.50 -4.68
N GLY A 378 -15.50 7.53 -5.24
CA GLY A 378 -15.94 6.65 -6.33
C GLY A 378 -16.24 5.22 -5.91
N ILE A 379 -16.57 5.00 -4.65
CA ILE A 379 -16.87 3.68 -4.08
C ILE A 379 -18.29 3.55 -3.51
N ALA A 380 -19.20 4.47 -3.85
CA ALA A 380 -20.59 4.45 -3.34
C ALA A 380 -21.32 3.13 -3.65
N ALA A 381 -21.07 2.54 -4.83
CA ALA A 381 -21.66 1.25 -5.22
C ALA A 381 -21.18 0.06 -4.36
N LEU A 382 -20.15 0.25 -3.54
CA LEU A 382 -19.55 -0.78 -2.69
C LEU A 382 -19.98 -0.68 -1.22
N LYS A 383 -20.89 0.23 -0.89
CA LYS A 383 -21.25 0.58 0.49
C LYS A 383 -21.64 -0.62 1.37
N ASP A 384 -22.38 -1.57 0.80
CA ASP A 384 -22.88 -2.75 1.51
C ASP A 384 -21.95 -3.96 1.42
N LYS A 385 -20.87 -3.85 0.63
CA LYS A 385 -19.91 -4.93 0.47
C LYS A 385 -18.99 -5.03 1.68
N ALA A 386 -18.73 -6.25 2.14
CA ALA A 386 -17.82 -6.48 3.26
C ALA A 386 -16.40 -6.00 2.93
N PHE A 387 -15.78 -5.24 3.82
CA PHE A 387 -14.47 -4.61 3.62
C PHE A 387 -13.38 -5.58 3.17
N LEU A 388 -13.31 -6.76 3.80
CA LEU A 388 -12.32 -7.78 3.44
C LEU A 388 -12.56 -8.44 2.07
N GLN A 389 -13.71 -8.21 1.45
CA GLN A 389 -14.02 -8.67 0.08
C GLN A 389 -13.70 -7.61 -0.99
N LEU A 390 -13.36 -6.40 -0.56
CA LEU A 390 -12.90 -5.33 -1.43
C LEU A 390 -11.48 -5.64 -1.93
N SER A 391 -11.15 -5.17 -3.12
CA SER A 391 -9.76 -5.14 -3.59
C SER A 391 -8.93 -4.21 -2.69
N SER A 392 -7.61 -4.39 -2.67
CA SER A 392 -6.70 -3.56 -1.87
C SER A 392 -6.87 -2.06 -2.16
N GLY A 393 -7.05 -1.67 -3.43
CA GLY A 393 -7.31 -0.28 -3.81
C GLY A 393 -8.66 0.24 -3.31
N GLU A 394 -9.74 -0.56 -3.41
CA GLU A 394 -11.06 -0.21 -2.88
C GLU A 394 -11.04 -0.07 -1.35
N GLN A 395 -10.32 -0.95 -0.66
CA GLN A 395 -10.10 -0.84 0.79
C GLN A 395 -9.38 0.47 1.15
N ARG A 396 -8.36 0.84 0.36
CA ARG A 396 -7.62 2.09 0.54
C ARG A 396 -8.51 3.32 0.37
N LEU A 397 -9.37 3.33 -0.65
CA LEU A 397 -10.34 4.40 -0.88
C LEU A 397 -11.36 4.52 0.28
N ALA A 398 -11.82 3.40 0.83
CA ALA A 398 -12.71 3.40 1.99
C ALA A 398 -12.01 3.97 3.25
N LEU A 399 -10.73 3.66 3.47
CA LEU A 399 -9.94 4.23 4.57
C LEU A 399 -9.62 5.71 4.37
N LEU A 400 -9.45 6.16 3.12
CA LEU A 400 -9.37 7.59 2.82
C LEU A 400 -10.69 8.28 3.14
N ALA A 401 -11.82 7.77 2.65
CA ALA A 401 -13.14 8.32 2.99
C ALA A 401 -13.34 8.39 4.52
N ARG A 402 -12.91 7.34 5.26
CA ARG A 402 -12.92 7.31 6.72
C ARG A 402 -12.11 8.45 7.35
N ALA A 403 -10.96 8.84 6.78
CA ALA A 403 -10.14 9.92 7.31
C ALA A 403 -10.77 11.30 7.08
N PHE A 404 -11.53 11.46 5.99
CA PHE A 404 -12.19 12.72 5.62
C PHE A 404 -13.57 12.92 6.26
N VAL A 405 -14.28 11.84 6.65
CA VAL A 405 -15.70 11.87 7.03
C VAL A 405 -16.06 12.83 8.16
N LYS A 406 -15.15 13.08 9.08
CA LYS A 406 -15.34 14.02 10.21
C LYS A 406 -14.88 15.44 9.91
N ASP A 407 -14.47 15.73 8.67
CA ASP A 407 -13.94 17.02 8.25
C ASP A 407 -12.80 17.54 9.15
N PRO A 408 -11.68 16.80 9.28
CA PRO A 408 -10.64 17.07 10.25
C PRO A 408 -9.97 18.43 10.05
N GLU A 409 -9.46 19.06 11.11
CA GLU A 409 -8.64 20.25 11.06
C GLU A 409 -7.21 19.94 10.58
N LEU A 410 -6.69 18.79 11.00
CA LEU A 410 -5.39 18.25 10.56
C LEU A 410 -5.60 16.93 9.81
N LEU A 411 -5.26 16.92 8.55
CA LEU A 411 -5.25 15.71 7.74
C LEU A 411 -3.83 15.18 7.62
N ILE A 412 -3.62 13.96 8.08
CA ILE A 412 -2.33 13.25 7.97
C ILE A 412 -2.47 12.11 7.01
N LEU A 413 -1.73 12.18 5.91
CA LEU A 413 -1.76 11.22 4.82
C LEU A 413 -0.38 10.58 4.67
N ASP A 414 -0.25 9.33 5.06
CA ASP A 414 0.97 8.56 4.86
C ASP A 414 0.83 7.68 3.62
N GLU A 415 1.52 8.07 2.55
CA GLU A 415 1.48 7.44 1.23
C GLU A 415 0.03 7.22 0.70
N PRO A 416 -0.81 8.25 0.61
CA PRO A 416 -2.24 8.08 0.35
C PRO A 416 -2.55 7.47 -1.02
N LEU A 417 -1.67 7.66 -2.01
CA LEU A 417 -1.83 7.20 -3.39
C LEU A 417 -1.26 5.81 -3.64
N HIS A 418 -0.61 5.25 -2.62
CA HIS A 418 0.00 3.93 -2.69
C HIS A 418 -1.03 2.82 -2.97
N GLY A 419 -0.74 1.95 -3.95
CA GLY A 419 -1.61 0.81 -4.30
C GLY A 419 -2.89 1.18 -5.07
N LEU A 420 -3.07 2.44 -5.44
CA LEU A 420 -4.16 2.88 -6.30
C LEU A 420 -3.76 2.78 -7.77
N ASP A 421 -4.73 2.44 -8.63
CA ASP A 421 -4.57 2.55 -10.08
C ASP A 421 -4.52 4.01 -10.55
N THR A 422 -4.16 4.22 -11.80
CA THR A 422 -3.95 5.57 -12.38
C THR A 422 -5.21 6.46 -12.27
N TYR A 423 -6.41 5.89 -12.46
CA TYR A 423 -7.67 6.65 -12.38
C TYR A 423 -7.94 7.09 -10.94
N ASN A 424 -7.86 6.16 -9.99
CA ASN A 424 -8.11 6.45 -8.57
C ASN A 424 -7.03 7.35 -7.97
N ARG A 425 -5.77 7.25 -8.39
CA ARG A 425 -4.70 8.19 -8.00
C ARG A 425 -5.04 9.63 -8.41
N ARG A 426 -5.44 9.85 -9.67
CA ARG A 426 -5.85 11.18 -10.16
C ARG A 426 -7.05 11.71 -9.37
N ARG A 427 -8.03 10.85 -9.09
CA ARG A 427 -9.21 11.22 -8.30
C ARG A 427 -8.84 11.64 -6.87
N VAL A 428 -8.09 10.82 -6.16
CA VAL A 428 -7.64 11.09 -4.78
C VAL A 428 -6.78 12.35 -4.72
N LYS A 429 -5.87 12.53 -5.68
CA LYS A 429 -5.06 13.77 -5.76
C LYS A 429 -5.95 15.01 -5.84
N LYS A 430 -6.96 15.03 -6.71
CA LYS A 430 -7.92 16.14 -6.82
C LYS A 430 -8.73 16.35 -5.54
N VAL A 431 -9.11 15.30 -4.83
CA VAL A 431 -9.78 15.41 -3.52
C VAL A 431 -8.86 16.10 -2.50
N ILE A 432 -7.58 15.70 -2.46
CA ILE A 432 -6.59 16.31 -1.57
C ILE A 432 -6.36 17.79 -1.97
N GLU A 433 -6.23 18.09 -3.25
CA GLU A 433 -6.12 19.46 -3.77
C GLU A 433 -7.31 20.34 -3.31
N ALA A 434 -8.54 19.84 -3.46
CA ALA A 434 -9.75 20.55 -3.02
C ALA A 434 -9.75 20.78 -1.50
N PHE A 435 -9.34 19.80 -0.72
CA PHE A 435 -9.20 19.96 0.73
C PHE A 435 -8.16 21.02 1.08
N CYS A 436 -7.01 21.02 0.40
CA CYS A 436 -5.94 22.00 0.61
C CYS A 436 -6.33 23.44 0.27
N GLN A 437 -7.30 23.65 -0.63
CA GLN A 437 -7.82 24.97 -0.95
C GLN A 437 -8.67 25.57 0.17
N ARG A 438 -9.14 24.75 1.12
CA ARG A 438 -9.85 25.24 2.31
C ARG A 438 -8.86 25.90 3.27
N LYS A 439 -9.03 27.18 3.53
CA LYS A 439 -8.06 28.07 4.16
C LYS A 439 -7.53 27.59 5.53
N ASP A 440 -8.42 27.07 6.37
CA ASP A 440 -8.08 26.71 7.76
C ASP A 440 -7.73 25.23 7.94
N LYS A 441 -7.70 24.45 6.86
CA LYS A 441 -7.33 23.04 6.90
C LYS A 441 -5.83 22.85 6.84
N THR A 442 -5.28 22.14 7.79
CA THR A 442 -3.85 21.82 7.86
C THR A 442 -3.63 20.41 7.31
N MET A 443 -2.52 20.17 6.61
CA MET A 443 -2.20 18.86 6.06
C MET A 443 -0.73 18.53 6.27
N ILE A 444 -0.47 17.27 6.62
CA ILE A 444 0.86 16.65 6.59
C ILE A 444 0.76 15.42 5.68
N MET A 445 1.50 15.41 4.58
CA MET A 445 1.52 14.31 3.62
C MET A 445 2.91 13.71 3.52
N VAL A 446 3.01 12.41 3.67
CA VAL A 446 4.22 11.64 3.36
C VAL A 446 4.09 11.06 1.97
N THR A 447 5.05 11.34 1.12
CA THR A 447 5.17 10.72 -0.20
C THR A 447 6.63 10.61 -0.61
N HIS A 448 6.90 9.65 -1.47
CA HIS A 448 8.22 9.44 -2.09
C HIS A 448 8.34 10.14 -3.46
N TYR A 449 7.25 10.69 -3.98
CA TYR A 449 7.18 11.28 -5.32
C TYR A 449 6.66 12.72 -5.27
N GLU A 450 7.44 13.66 -5.76
CA GLU A 450 7.02 15.08 -5.88
C GLU A 450 5.77 15.23 -6.75
N SER A 451 5.61 14.38 -7.79
CA SER A 451 4.43 14.38 -8.66
C SER A 451 3.12 14.01 -7.96
N GLU A 452 3.18 13.45 -6.77
CA GLU A 452 2.02 13.11 -5.94
C GLU A 452 1.52 14.28 -5.10
N LEU A 453 2.36 15.28 -4.87
CA LEU A 453 1.98 16.48 -4.12
C LEU A 453 0.84 17.23 -4.82
N PRO A 454 -0.13 17.76 -4.03
CA PRO A 454 -1.23 18.57 -4.55
C PRO A 454 -0.78 19.92 -5.08
#